data_075f6a94d24e62c837df09c02cd4e524
#
_entry.id   075f6a94d24e62c837df09c02cd4e524
#
_cell.length_a   1.000
_cell.length_b   1.000
_cell.length_c   1.000
_cell.angle_alpha   90.00
_cell.angle_beta   90.00
_cell.angle_gamma   90.00
#
_symmetry.space_group_name_H-M   'P 1'
#
loop_
_entity.id
_entity.type
_entity.pdbx_description
1 polymer ?
#
loop_
_entity_poly.entity_id
_entity_poly.type
_entity_poly.pdbx_seq_one_letter_code
_entity_poly.pdbx_strand_id
1 'polypeptide(L)'
;MLSVKNLHASVDGKEILRGIDLEVGAGEVHAIMGPNGSGKSTLAAVLAGNEKFTVTEGSATFLGQDLLDMPIEDRARLGLFLGFQYPVEIPGVTMANFMKLAVNEQRKFRGEEPLTAAEFLRLMREKSAVVELDAKLTSRAVNEGFSGGEKKKNEIFQMAMLDPKLAILDETDSGLDIDALRIVATGVTKLHTPQNATVVITHYQRLLDYIVPDVVHVLYKGRIIHTGDKTLALKLEKEGYDWLINYYRE
;
A
#
# COMPACT_ATOMS: atom_id res chain seq x y z
N MET A 1 14.80 2.73 3.55
CA MET A 1 13.49 3.25 3.94
C MET A 1 12.74 2.28 4.84
N LEU A 2 12.39 1.08 4.39
CA LEU A 2 11.84 -0.02 5.18
C LEU A 2 12.85 -1.16 5.23
N SER A 3 13.09 -1.73 6.42
CA SER A 3 13.91 -2.92 6.60
C SER A 3 13.14 -3.91 7.47
N VAL A 4 12.91 -5.10 6.96
CA VAL A 4 12.23 -6.20 7.65
C VAL A 4 13.20 -7.37 7.70
N LYS A 5 13.39 -7.95 8.88
CA LYS A 5 14.35 -9.05 9.11
C LYS A 5 13.70 -10.18 9.88
N ASN A 6 13.72 -11.35 9.30
CA ASN A 6 13.22 -12.60 9.89
C ASN A 6 11.82 -12.43 10.53
N LEU A 7 10.91 -11.73 9.85
CA LEU A 7 9.60 -11.39 10.42
C LEU A 7 8.67 -12.60 10.42
N HIS A 8 8.23 -12.99 11.61
CA HIS A 8 7.23 -14.01 11.83
C HIS A 8 5.94 -13.41 12.39
N ALA A 9 4.80 -13.83 11.90
CA ALA A 9 3.52 -13.36 12.41
C ALA A 9 2.44 -14.44 12.32
N SER A 10 1.53 -14.42 13.28
CA SER A 10 0.44 -15.37 13.42
C SER A 10 -0.91 -14.68 13.55
N VAL A 11 -1.97 -15.41 13.25
CA VAL A 11 -3.36 -15.06 13.52
C VAL A 11 -4.07 -16.27 14.09
N ASP A 12 -4.81 -16.09 15.19
CA ASP A 12 -5.53 -17.17 15.88
C ASP A 12 -4.62 -18.40 16.18
N GLY A 13 -3.36 -18.15 16.57
CA GLY A 13 -2.37 -19.18 16.86
C GLY A 13 -1.77 -19.88 15.63
N LYS A 14 -2.20 -19.53 14.42
CA LYS A 14 -1.66 -20.08 13.18
C LYS A 14 -0.62 -19.14 12.59
N GLU A 15 0.62 -19.63 12.43
CA GLU A 15 1.69 -18.88 11.80
C GLU A 15 1.43 -18.70 10.29
N ILE A 16 1.48 -17.45 9.84
CA ILE A 16 1.28 -17.06 8.43
C ILE A 16 2.59 -16.56 7.80
N LEU A 17 3.29 -15.64 8.49
CA LEU A 17 4.63 -15.18 8.05
C LEU A 17 5.69 -15.99 8.79
N ARG A 18 6.70 -16.45 8.07
CA ARG A 18 7.65 -17.47 8.52
C ARG A 18 9.10 -17.09 8.25
N GLY A 19 9.49 -15.88 8.66
CA GLY A 19 10.82 -15.34 8.42
C GLY A 19 10.88 -14.58 7.09
N ILE A 20 10.21 -13.42 7.04
CA ILE A 20 10.27 -12.50 5.91
C ILE A 20 11.48 -11.60 6.06
N ASP A 21 12.31 -11.56 5.03
CA ASP A 21 13.35 -10.57 4.83
C ASP A 21 12.97 -9.68 3.65
N LEU A 22 12.88 -8.35 3.87
CA LEU A 22 12.50 -7.39 2.85
C LEU A 22 13.19 -6.05 3.12
N GLU A 23 13.95 -5.58 2.14
CA GLU A 23 14.56 -4.24 2.15
C GLU A 23 13.95 -3.41 1.04
N VAL A 24 13.48 -2.19 1.36
CA VAL A 24 12.93 -1.24 0.39
C VAL A 24 13.64 0.10 0.57
N GLY A 25 14.32 0.55 -0.47
CA GLY A 25 15.02 1.85 -0.51
C GLY A 25 14.07 3.01 -0.83
N ALA A 26 14.56 4.25 -0.65
CA ALA A 26 13.87 5.43 -1.15
C ALA A 26 13.97 5.48 -2.68
N GLY A 27 12.90 5.88 -3.36
CA GLY A 27 12.81 5.92 -4.80
C GLY A 27 12.58 4.56 -5.47
N GLU A 28 12.36 3.50 -4.70
CA GLU A 28 12.15 2.17 -5.25
C GLU A 28 10.67 1.78 -5.31
N VAL A 29 10.33 1.03 -6.35
CA VAL A 29 9.04 0.35 -6.52
C VAL A 29 9.26 -1.14 -6.41
N HIS A 30 8.70 -1.77 -5.40
CA HIS A 30 8.75 -3.21 -5.19
C HIS A 30 7.40 -3.85 -5.50
N ALA A 31 7.40 -4.98 -6.17
CA ALA A 31 6.22 -5.82 -6.34
C ALA A 31 6.34 -7.08 -5.48
N ILE A 32 5.27 -7.42 -4.75
CA ILE A 32 5.16 -8.69 -4.04
C ILE A 32 4.09 -9.52 -4.74
N MET A 33 4.53 -10.60 -5.37
CA MET A 33 3.69 -11.53 -6.09
C MET A 33 3.65 -12.89 -5.36
N GLY A 34 2.70 -13.73 -5.71
CA GLY A 34 2.57 -15.06 -5.13
C GLY A 34 1.14 -15.57 -5.17
N PRO A 35 0.93 -16.89 -5.03
CA PRO A 35 -0.41 -17.46 -5.04
C PRO A 35 -1.27 -16.97 -3.88
N ASN A 36 -2.59 -17.17 -3.99
CA ASN A 36 -3.52 -16.84 -2.92
C ASN A 36 -3.19 -17.62 -1.65
N GLY A 37 -3.31 -16.93 -0.49
CA GLY A 37 -2.97 -17.53 0.80
C GLY A 37 -1.47 -17.62 1.08
N SER A 38 -0.59 -17.01 0.28
CA SER A 38 0.85 -17.01 0.52
C SER A 38 1.30 -16.12 1.69
N GLY A 39 0.47 -15.15 2.12
CA GLY A 39 0.76 -14.22 3.21
C GLY A 39 0.96 -12.76 2.79
N LYS A 40 0.70 -12.40 1.52
CA LYS A 40 0.92 -11.03 1.00
C LYS A 40 0.17 -9.95 1.78
N SER A 41 -1.17 -10.09 1.87
CA SER A 41 -2.00 -9.13 2.62
C SER A 41 -1.72 -9.18 4.13
N THR A 42 -1.27 -10.33 4.65
CA THR A 42 -0.82 -10.44 6.04
C THR A 42 0.42 -9.59 6.28
N LEU A 43 1.40 -9.63 5.37
CA LEU A 43 2.59 -8.79 5.47
C LEU A 43 2.22 -7.30 5.46
N ALA A 44 1.37 -6.88 4.54
CA ALA A 44 0.87 -5.50 4.48
C ALA A 44 0.17 -5.08 5.79
N ALA A 45 -0.73 -5.94 6.30
CA ALA A 45 -1.48 -5.68 7.53
C ALA A 45 -0.58 -5.60 8.77
N VAL A 46 0.40 -6.48 8.90
CA VAL A 46 1.38 -6.47 10.00
C VAL A 46 2.22 -5.19 9.97
N LEU A 47 2.73 -4.80 8.81
CA LEU A 47 3.51 -3.57 8.67
C LEU A 47 2.67 -2.32 8.95
N ALA A 48 1.38 -2.34 8.61
CA ALA A 48 0.46 -1.27 8.94
C ALA A 48 0.00 -1.24 10.41
N GLY A 49 0.28 -2.29 11.20
CA GLY A 49 -0.04 -2.36 12.63
C GLY A 49 -1.41 -2.94 12.95
N ASN A 50 -1.96 -3.79 12.09
CA ASN A 50 -3.24 -4.44 12.37
C ASN A 50 -3.12 -5.42 13.53
N GLU A 51 -3.78 -5.10 14.66
CA GLU A 51 -3.73 -5.83 15.94
C GLU A 51 -4.29 -7.27 15.87
N LYS A 52 -4.96 -7.63 14.77
CA LYS A 52 -5.41 -9.00 14.53
C LYS A 52 -4.24 -9.99 14.42
N PHE A 53 -3.08 -9.48 13.99
CA PHE A 53 -1.88 -10.29 13.80
C PHE A 53 -0.91 -10.09 14.96
N THR A 54 -0.34 -11.18 15.46
CA THR A 54 0.68 -11.16 16.50
C THR A 54 2.05 -11.42 15.86
N VAL A 55 2.97 -10.48 15.99
CA VAL A 55 4.37 -10.69 15.62
C VAL A 55 5.01 -11.56 16.71
N THR A 56 5.63 -12.66 16.29
CA THR A 56 6.21 -13.66 17.20
C THR A 56 7.74 -13.64 17.19
N GLU A 57 8.36 -13.19 16.10
CA GLU A 57 9.81 -13.11 15.94
C GLU A 57 10.17 -12.10 14.84
N GLY A 58 11.41 -11.63 14.85
CA GLY A 58 11.97 -10.72 13.86
C GLY A 58 11.84 -9.25 14.20
N SER A 59 12.18 -8.40 13.25
CA SER A 59 12.14 -6.95 13.41
C SER A 59 11.69 -6.25 12.13
N ALA A 60 11.13 -5.06 12.28
CA ALA A 60 10.85 -4.17 11.15
C ALA A 60 11.17 -2.73 11.56
N THR A 61 11.93 -2.03 10.72
CA THR A 61 12.23 -0.61 10.92
C THR A 61 11.74 0.21 9.73
N PHE A 62 11.18 1.38 10.01
CA PHE A 62 10.74 2.35 9.00
C PHE A 62 11.37 3.71 9.31
N LEU A 63 12.09 4.27 8.36
CA LEU A 63 12.86 5.51 8.53
C LEU A 63 13.81 5.46 9.74
N GLY A 64 14.37 4.29 10.03
CA GLY A 64 15.29 4.05 11.15
C GLY A 64 14.62 3.90 12.52
N GLN A 65 13.29 3.92 12.61
CA GLN A 65 12.52 3.73 13.84
C GLN A 65 11.93 2.31 13.88
N ASP A 66 11.81 1.74 15.07
CA ASP A 66 11.15 0.44 15.26
C ASP A 66 9.66 0.56 14.89
N LEU A 67 9.28 -0.17 13.84
CA LEU A 67 7.92 -0.13 13.33
C LEU A 67 6.97 -0.98 14.17
N LEU A 68 7.46 -2.09 14.74
CA LEU A 68 6.61 -3.07 15.42
C LEU A 68 6.08 -2.55 16.75
N ASP A 69 6.88 -1.77 17.46
CA ASP A 69 6.48 -1.14 18.73
C ASP A 69 5.68 0.16 18.54
N MET A 70 5.60 0.65 17.30
CA MET A 70 4.94 1.92 16.99
C MET A 70 3.41 1.75 16.89
N PRO A 71 2.60 2.59 17.58
CA PRO A 71 1.16 2.63 17.42
C PRO A 71 0.75 2.86 15.95
N ILE A 72 -0.40 2.31 15.56
CA ILE A 72 -0.88 2.38 14.16
C ILE A 72 -1.02 3.82 13.64
N GLU A 73 -1.50 4.73 14.47
CA GLU A 73 -1.65 6.16 14.15
C GLU A 73 -0.30 6.83 13.93
N ASP A 74 0.74 6.45 14.66
CA ASP A 74 2.07 7.03 14.52
C ASP A 74 2.79 6.50 13.27
N ARG A 75 2.54 5.24 12.87
CA ARG A 75 2.98 4.72 11.56
C ARG A 75 2.40 5.56 10.42
N ALA A 76 1.10 5.87 10.50
CA ALA A 76 0.43 6.71 9.50
C ALA A 76 0.94 8.16 9.51
N ARG A 77 1.15 8.76 10.69
CA ARG A 77 1.71 10.11 10.84
C ARG A 77 3.15 10.20 10.33
N LEU A 78 3.94 9.17 10.54
CA LEU A 78 5.31 9.07 10.04
C LEU A 78 5.37 8.96 8.50
N GLY A 79 4.27 8.54 7.88
CA GLY A 79 4.12 8.51 6.43
C GLY A 79 4.02 7.11 5.83
N LEU A 80 3.59 6.10 6.59
CA LEU A 80 3.20 4.81 6.05
C LEU A 80 1.73 4.88 5.62
N PHE A 81 1.45 4.48 4.38
CA PHE A 81 0.12 4.40 3.80
C PHE A 81 -0.20 2.97 3.40
N LEU A 82 -1.38 2.48 3.76
CA LEU A 82 -1.90 1.20 3.30
C LEU A 82 -3.11 1.42 2.40
N GLY A 83 -3.00 1.03 1.13
CA GLY A 83 -4.13 0.87 0.24
C GLY A 83 -4.75 -0.50 0.47
N PHE A 84 -6.02 -0.52 0.85
CA PHE A 84 -6.74 -1.75 1.21
C PHE A 84 -7.24 -2.50 -0.03
N GLN A 85 -7.24 -3.82 0.01
CA GLN A 85 -7.93 -4.64 -0.98
C GLN A 85 -9.41 -4.21 -1.14
N TYR A 86 -10.08 -4.00 -0.01
CA TYR A 86 -11.45 -3.48 0.05
C TYR A 86 -11.48 -2.18 0.86
N PRO A 87 -11.55 -0.99 0.20
CA PRO A 87 -11.62 0.28 0.90
C PRO A 87 -12.83 0.39 1.82
N VAL A 88 -12.59 0.77 3.08
CA VAL A 88 -13.60 0.86 4.13
C VAL A 88 -14.53 2.05 3.90
N GLU A 89 -15.82 1.89 4.21
CA GLU A 89 -16.80 2.96 4.27
C GLU A 89 -16.83 3.58 5.67
N ILE A 90 -16.92 4.91 5.76
CA ILE A 90 -17.08 5.64 7.03
C ILE A 90 -18.34 6.49 6.93
N PRO A 91 -19.51 5.93 7.28
CA PRO A 91 -20.76 6.67 7.21
C PRO A 91 -20.77 7.93 8.07
N GLY A 92 -21.36 9.00 7.55
CA GLY A 92 -21.51 10.27 8.27
C GLY A 92 -20.24 11.15 8.33
N VAL A 93 -19.08 10.67 7.87
CA VAL A 93 -17.83 11.45 7.81
C VAL A 93 -17.54 11.78 6.36
N THR A 94 -17.64 13.06 5.97
CA THR A 94 -17.31 13.45 4.59
C THR A 94 -15.84 13.28 4.29
N MET A 95 -15.51 12.96 3.03
CA MET A 95 -14.13 12.83 2.57
C MET A 95 -13.31 14.10 2.86
N ALA A 96 -13.90 15.27 2.65
CA ALA A 96 -13.23 16.54 2.95
C ALA A 96 -12.87 16.68 4.43
N ASN A 97 -13.78 16.35 5.35
CA ASN A 97 -13.51 16.44 6.80
C ASN A 97 -12.48 15.39 7.23
N PHE A 98 -12.58 14.16 6.71
CA PHE A 98 -11.62 13.08 6.98
C PHE A 98 -10.21 13.50 6.56
N MET A 99 -10.05 13.97 5.32
CA MET A 99 -8.74 14.38 4.80
C MET A 99 -8.19 15.62 5.50
N LYS A 100 -9.04 16.60 5.86
CA LYS A 100 -8.60 17.78 6.61
C LYS A 100 -7.99 17.38 7.96
N LEU A 101 -8.65 16.47 8.67
CA LEU A 101 -8.15 15.97 9.95
C LEU A 101 -6.84 15.21 9.74
N ALA A 102 -6.80 14.24 8.83
CA ALA A 102 -5.64 13.39 8.60
C ALA A 102 -4.39 14.19 8.18
N VAL A 103 -4.53 15.12 7.23
CA VAL A 103 -3.43 15.99 6.77
C VAL A 103 -2.92 16.88 7.91
N ASN A 104 -3.83 17.49 8.69
CA ASN A 104 -3.41 18.36 9.78
C ASN A 104 -2.77 17.59 10.95
N GLU A 105 -3.20 16.37 11.23
CA GLU A 105 -2.53 15.51 12.22
C GLU A 105 -1.11 15.11 11.78
N GLN A 106 -0.90 14.80 10.50
CA GLN A 106 0.46 14.58 9.98
C GLN A 106 1.33 15.84 10.09
N ARG A 107 0.80 17.00 9.72
CA ARG A 107 1.51 18.28 9.82
C ARG A 107 1.91 18.58 11.27
N LYS A 108 0.97 18.44 12.20
CA LYS A 108 1.21 18.61 13.63
C LYS A 108 2.31 17.66 14.15
N PHE A 109 2.28 16.40 13.72
CA PHE A 109 3.32 15.42 14.07
C PHE A 109 4.72 15.82 13.58
N ARG A 110 4.79 16.53 12.44
CA ARG A 110 6.03 17.09 11.88
C ARG A 110 6.41 18.46 12.48
N GLY A 111 5.62 19.02 13.40
CA GLY A 111 5.81 20.35 13.94
C GLY A 111 5.43 21.49 12.99
N GLU A 112 4.61 21.19 11.98
CA GLU A 112 4.10 22.16 11.01
C GLU A 112 2.75 22.73 11.44
N GLU A 113 2.45 24.00 11.06
CA GLU A 113 1.15 24.60 11.30
C GLU A 113 0.04 23.90 10.47
N PRO A 114 -1.18 23.77 11.02
CA PRO A 114 -2.32 23.26 10.28
C PRO A 114 -2.62 24.11 9.04
N LEU A 115 -3.12 23.48 7.97
CA LEU A 115 -3.56 24.19 6.78
C LEU A 115 -4.79 25.08 7.11
N THR A 116 -4.78 26.29 6.59
CA THR A 116 -5.98 27.12 6.53
C THR A 116 -7.04 26.49 5.62
N ALA A 117 -8.29 26.91 5.75
CA ALA A 117 -9.38 26.41 4.90
C ALA A 117 -9.10 26.65 3.40
N ALA A 118 -8.51 27.78 3.04
CA ALA A 118 -8.19 28.11 1.65
C ALA A 118 -7.06 27.23 1.09
N GLU A 119 -6.00 27.01 1.86
CA GLU A 119 -4.89 26.13 1.50
C GLU A 119 -5.37 24.69 1.34
N PHE A 120 -6.18 24.20 2.27
CA PHE A 120 -6.74 22.85 2.20
C PHE A 120 -7.62 22.67 0.96
N LEU A 121 -8.51 23.59 0.63
CA LEU A 121 -9.34 23.53 -0.57
C LEU A 121 -8.50 23.56 -1.86
N ARG A 122 -7.42 24.34 -1.89
CA ARG A 122 -6.49 24.36 -3.01
C ARG A 122 -5.80 22.99 -3.16
N LEU A 123 -5.28 22.45 -2.06
CA LEU A 123 -4.64 21.13 -2.05
C LEU A 123 -5.61 20.03 -2.54
N MET A 124 -6.86 20.03 -2.03
CA MET A 124 -7.87 19.08 -2.48
C MET A 124 -8.13 19.13 -3.99
N ARG A 125 -8.26 20.33 -4.56
CA ARG A 125 -8.47 20.49 -6.02
C ARG A 125 -7.30 19.97 -6.82
N GLU A 126 -6.07 20.30 -6.40
CA GLU A 126 -4.84 19.83 -7.03
C GLU A 126 -4.75 18.31 -7.01
N LYS A 127 -4.94 17.70 -5.83
CA LYS A 127 -4.79 16.25 -5.67
C LYS A 127 -5.94 15.45 -6.28
N SER A 128 -7.16 15.97 -6.31
CA SER A 128 -8.29 15.35 -7.02
C SER A 128 -8.02 15.22 -8.52
N ALA A 129 -7.33 16.20 -9.12
CA ALA A 129 -6.99 16.17 -10.53
C ALA A 129 -5.99 15.05 -10.91
N VAL A 130 -5.17 14.58 -9.95
CA VAL A 130 -4.19 13.49 -10.19
C VAL A 130 -4.88 12.19 -10.59
N VAL A 131 -6.04 11.91 -10.00
CA VAL A 131 -6.82 10.67 -10.19
C VAL A 131 -8.17 10.88 -10.87
N GLU A 132 -8.39 12.07 -11.42
CA GLU A 132 -9.66 12.41 -12.08
C GLU A 132 -10.88 12.12 -11.16
N LEU A 133 -10.75 12.49 -9.86
CA LEU A 133 -11.82 12.29 -8.90
C LEU A 133 -12.89 13.39 -9.08
N ASP A 134 -14.16 12.98 -9.21
CA ASP A 134 -15.27 13.95 -9.24
C ASP A 134 -15.33 14.72 -7.90
N ALA A 135 -15.31 16.06 -7.99
CA ALA A 135 -15.38 16.94 -6.83
C ALA A 135 -16.61 16.69 -5.94
N LYS A 136 -17.71 16.19 -6.51
CA LYS A 136 -18.92 15.82 -5.76
C LYS A 136 -18.66 14.70 -4.75
N LEU A 137 -17.71 13.81 -5.03
CA LEU A 137 -17.37 12.71 -4.11
C LEU A 137 -16.70 13.21 -2.84
N THR A 138 -16.00 14.34 -2.88
CA THR A 138 -15.33 14.91 -1.71
C THR A 138 -16.28 15.44 -0.62
N SER A 139 -17.53 15.76 -0.99
CA SER A 139 -18.59 16.20 -0.05
C SER A 139 -19.42 15.02 0.50
N ARG A 140 -19.26 13.81 -0.06
CA ARG A 140 -19.96 12.61 0.40
C ARG A 140 -19.18 11.92 1.53
N ALA A 141 -19.87 11.06 2.26
CA ALA A 141 -19.22 10.21 3.26
C ALA A 141 -18.17 9.28 2.60
N VAL A 142 -17.11 9.01 3.34
CA VAL A 142 -15.96 8.22 2.83
C VAL A 142 -16.43 6.88 2.27
N ASN A 143 -16.26 6.72 0.96
CA ASN A 143 -16.58 5.51 0.19
C ASN A 143 -18.06 5.05 0.22
N GLU A 144 -18.95 5.76 0.91
CA GLU A 144 -20.36 5.36 1.04
C GLU A 144 -21.09 5.46 -0.30
N GLY A 145 -21.53 4.28 -0.79
CA GLY A 145 -22.23 4.16 -2.08
C GLY A 145 -21.34 4.50 -3.29
N PHE A 146 -20.02 4.43 -3.17
CA PHE A 146 -19.11 4.56 -4.30
C PHE A 146 -19.06 3.23 -5.08
N SER A 147 -18.92 3.32 -6.39
CA SER A 147 -18.56 2.16 -7.22
C SER A 147 -17.15 1.66 -6.88
N GLY A 148 -16.79 0.46 -7.30
CA GLY A 148 -15.45 -0.09 -7.08
C GLY A 148 -14.34 0.81 -7.62
N GLY A 149 -14.52 1.32 -8.83
CA GLY A 149 -13.57 2.26 -9.45
C GLY A 149 -13.47 3.59 -8.70
N GLU A 150 -14.59 4.15 -8.25
CA GLU A 150 -14.60 5.38 -7.43
C GLU A 150 -13.92 5.18 -6.08
N LYS A 151 -14.12 4.02 -5.42
CA LYS A 151 -13.43 3.68 -4.17
C LYS A 151 -11.92 3.63 -4.36
N LYS A 152 -11.44 3.02 -5.44
CA LYS A 152 -10.00 2.94 -5.72
C LYS A 152 -9.40 4.28 -6.14
N LYS A 153 -10.08 5.06 -6.97
CA LYS A 153 -9.68 6.45 -7.26
C LYS A 153 -9.60 7.30 -5.98
N ASN A 154 -10.58 7.13 -5.10
CA ASN A 154 -10.61 7.80 -3.81
C ASN A 154 -9.45 7.38 -2.89
N GLU A 155 -9.05 6.12 -2.92
CA GLU A 155 -7.88 5.62 -2.18
C GLU A 155 -6.58 6.28 -2.66
N ILE A 156 -6.38 6.39 -3.99
CA ILE A 156 -5.21 7.09 -4.53
C ILE A 156 -5.29 8.61 -4.32
N PHE A 157 -6.50 9.18 -4.29
CA PHE A 157 -6.69 10.57 -3.85
C PHE A 157 -6.25 10.77 -2.38
N GLN A 158 -6.61 9.86 -1.48
CA GLN A 158 -6.14 9.89 -0.09
C GLN A 158 -4.60 9.80 -0.03
N MET A 159 -4.01 8.88 -0.80
CA MET A 159 -2.57 8.77 -0.92
C MET A 159 -1.94 10.08 -1.43
N ALA A 160 -2.53 10.72 -2.43
CA ALA A 160 -2.06 12.02 -2.96
C ALA A 160 -2.11 13.14 -1.92
N MET A 161 -3.18 13.17 -1.11
CA MET A 161 -3.36 14.16 -0.03
C MET A 161 -2.36 13.99 1.11
N LEU A 162 -2.06 12.74 1.47
CA LEU A 162 -1.20 12.39 2.61
C LEU A 162 0.29 12.38 2.27
N ASP A 163 0.65 12.32 0.99
CA ASP A 163 2.03 12.31 0.49
C ASP A 163 2.95 11.37 1.30
N PRO A 164 2.68 10.06 1.31
CA PRO A 164 3.37 9.12 2.17
C PRO A 164 4.83 8.92 1.79
N LYS A 165 5.66 8.54 2.76
CA LYS A 165 7.04 8.08 2.52
C LYS A 165 7.06 6.65 1.99
N LEU A 166 6.14 5.81 2.45
CA LEU A 166 5.97 4.44 1.98
C LEU A 166 4.49 4.16 1.73
N ALA A 167 4.13 3.82 0.50
CA ALA A 167 2.81 3.32 0.15
C ALA A 167 2.87 1.81 -0.04
N ILE A 168 2.04 1.07 0.68
CA ILE A 168 1.80 -0.36 0.47
C ILE A 168 0.41 -0.49 -0.16
N LEU A 169 0.33 -1.00 -1.38
CA LEU A 169 -0.91 -1.11 -2.16
C LEU A 169 -1.30 -2.58 -2.27
N ASP A 170 -2.32 -3.00 -1.53
CA ASP A 170 -2.75 -4.40 -1.48
C ASP A 170 -3.88 -4.65 -2.48
N GLU A 171 -3.56 -5.39 -3.54
CA GLU A 171 -4.48 -5.78 -4.63
C GLU A 171 -5.35 -4.60 -5.14
N THR A 172 -4.73 -3.45 -5.36
CA THR A 172 -5.41 -2.20 -5.77
C THR A 172 -6.08 -2.33 -7.15
N ASP A 173 -5.70 -3.31 -7.94
CA ASP A 173 -6.25 -3.67 -9.24
C ASP A 173 -7.51 -4.57 -9.18
N SER A 174 -7.84 -5.10 -8.01
CA SER A 174 -8.98 -6.03 -7.86
C SER A 174 -10.32 -5.38 -8.19
N GLY A 175 -11.05 -6.00 -9.12
CA GLY A 175 -12.40 -5.56 -9.50
C GLY A 175 -12.46 -4.28 -10.34
N LEU A 176 -11.32 -3.79 -10.86
CA LEU A 176 -11.29 -2.63 -11.75
C LEU A 176 -11.45 -3.04 -13.22
N ASP A 177 -12.19 -2.21 -13.97
CA ASP A 177 -12.12 -2.22 -15.42
C ASP A 177 -10.78 -1.60 -15.91
N ILE A 178 -10.53 -1.71 -17.21
CA ILE A 178 -9.26 -1.28 -17.80
C ILE A 178 -9.02 0.23 -17.63
N ASP A 179 -10.07 1.04 -17.74
CA ASP A 179 -9.95 2.49 -17.64
C ASP A 179 -9.70 2.94 -16.20
N ALA A 180 -10.42 2.37 -15.24
CA ALA A 180 -10.20 2.64 -13.82
C ALA A 180 -8.79 2.18 -13.39
N LEU A 181 -8.35 1.01 -13.83
CA LEU A 181 -7.00 0.51 -13.58
C LEU A 181 -5.94 1.48 -14.09
N ARG A 182 -6.08 1.96 -15.32
CA ARG A 182 -5.14 2.91 -15.92
C ARG A 182 -5.06 4.22 -15.12
N ILE A 183 -6.21 4.77 -14.70
CA ILE A 183 -6.25 6.02 -13.92
C ILE A 183 -5.57 5.82 -12.57
N VAL A 184 -5.90 4.75 -11.85
CA VAL A 184 -5.32 4.40 -10.55
C VAL A 184 -3.81 4.24 -10.67
N ALA A 185 -3.34 3.42 -11.61
CA ALA A 185 -1.92 3.16 -11.82
C ALA A 185 -1.14 4.42 -12.25
N THR A 186 -1.73 5.24 -13.13
CA THR A 186 -1.16 6.54 -13.52
C THR A 186 -1.07 7.48 -12.31
N GLY A 187 -2.08 7.47 -11.44
CA GLY A 187 -2.07 8.24 -10.19
C GLY A 187 -0.89 7.84 -9.30
N VAL A 188 -0.70 6.54 -9.05
CA VAL A 188 0.43 6.01 -8.27
C VAL A 188 1.76 6.42 -8.89
N THR A 189 1.92 6.26 -10.20
CA THR A 189 3.17 6.60 -10.91
C THR A 189 3.48 8.12 -10.83
N LYS A 190 2.46 8.98 -10.94
CA LYS A 190 2.64 10.44 -10.79
C LYS A 190 3.03 10.87 -9.37
N LEU A 191 2.63 10.10 -8.36
CA LEU A 191 2.94 10.37 -6.96
C LEU A 191 4.29 9.79 -6.53
N HIS A 192 4.87 8.91 -7.34
CA HIS A 192 6.18 8.33 -7.07
C HIS A 192 7.28 9.38 -7.27
N THR A 193 8.22 9.44 -6.32
CA THR A 193 9.36 10.36 -6.31
C THR A 193 10.61 9.64 -5.79
N PRO A 194 11.83 10.18 -6.01
CA PRO A 194 13.04 9.61 -5.42
C PRO A 194 13.07 9.60 -3.87
N GLN A 195 12.13 10.26 -3.20
CA GLN A 195 12.08 10.39 -1.75
C GLN A 195 11.04 9.50 -1.09
N ASN A 196 10.16 8.88 -1.86
CA ASN A 196 9.18 7.92 -1.36
C ASN A 196 9.42 6.53 -1.95
N ALA A 197 8.73 5.52 -1.44
CA ALA A 197 8.77 4.17 -1.98
C ALA A 197 7.36 3.61 -2.11
N THR A 198 7.20 2.65 -3.01
CA THR A 198 5.93 1.98 -3.23
C THR A 198 6.13 0.47 -3.21
N VAL A 199 5.33 -0.24 -2.41
CA VAL A 199 5.22 -1.70 -2.44
C VAL A 199 3.86 -2.07 -3.01
N VAL A 200 3.85 -2.71 -4.16
CA VAL A 200 2.63 -3.16 -4.83
C VAL A 200 2.44 -4.64 -4.59
N ILE A 201 1.35 -5.03 -3.96
CA ILE A 201 0.95 -6.42 -3.80
C ILE A 201 -0.08 -6.72 -4.88
N THR A 202 0.24 -7.61 -5.78
CA THR A 202 -0.67 -8.05 -6.85
C THR A 202 -0.33 -9.46 -7.32
N HIS A 203 -1.31 -10.12 -7.89
CA HIS A 203 -1.11 -11.37 -8.62
C HIS A 203 -1.30 -11.19 -10.13
N TYR A 204 -1.53 -9.95 -10.59
CA TYR A 204 -1.72 -9.61 -11.99
C TYR A 204 -0.57 -8.78 -12.55
N GLN A 205 0.02 -9.23 -13.63
CA GLN A 205 1.04 -8.49 -14.38
C GLN A 205 0.50 -7.16 -14.91
N ARG A 206 -0.77 -7.10 -15.28
CA ARG A 206 -1.40 -5.91 -15.90
C ARG A 206 -1.20 -4.62 -15.11
N LEU A 207 -1.25 -4.66 -13.77
CA LEU A 207 -0.95 -3.49 -12.94
C LEU A 207 0.52 -3.08 -13.09
N LEU A 208 1.42 -4.06 -13.16
CA LEU A 208 2.87 -3.86 -13.24
C LEU A 208 3.33 -3.36 -14.62
N ASP A 209 2.48 -3.42 -15.64
CA ASP A 209 2.75 -2.77 -16.94
C ASP A 209 2.68 -1.24 -16.84
N TYR A 210 1.90 -0.72 -15.88
CA TYR A 210 1.77 0.71 -15.61
C TYR A 210 2.67 1.16 -14.46
N ILE A 211 2.76 0.38 -13.38
CA ILE A 211 3.61 0.64 -12.21
C ILE A 211 4.79 -0.32 -12.30
N VAL A 212 5.79 0.05 -13.13
CA VAL A 212 6.93 -0.82 -13.40
C VAL A 212 7.80 -0.98 -12.14
N PRO A 213 7.94 -2.20 -11.60
CA PRO A 213 8.74 -2.41 -10.40
C PRO A 213 10.24 -2.45 -10.71
N ASP A 214 11.06 -1.95 -9.76
CA ASP A 214 12.50 -2.14 -9.75
C ASP A 214 12.86 -3.55 -9.28
N VAL A 215 12.11 -4.05 -8.30
CA VAL A 215 12.33 -5.37 -7.68
C VAL A 215 11.00 -6.13 -7.56
N VAL A 216 11.04 -7.41 -7.88
CA VAL A 216 9.89 -8.33 -7.76
C VAL A 216 10.24 -9.44 -6.79
N HIS A 217 9.39 -9.62 -5.77
CA HIS A 217 9.51 -10.69 -4.78
C HIS A 217 8.39 -11.72 -4.97
N VAL A 218 8.73 -12.98 -4.87
CA VAL A 218 7.75 -14.08 -4.88
C VAL A 218 7.57 -14.61 -3.47
N LEU A 219 6.38 -14.42 -2.93
CA LEU A 219 6.00 -14.86 -1.60
C LEU A 219 5.20 -16.16 -1.68
N TYR A 220 5.66 -17.18 -0.97
CA TYR A 220 5.03 -18.49 -0.91
C TYR A 220 5.07 -19.05 0.51
N LYS A 221 3.94 -19.50 1.03
CA LYS A 221 3.81 -20.09 2.38
C LYS A 221 4.49 -19.27 3.48
N GLY A 222 4.36 -17.95 3.42
CA GLY A 222 4.90 -17.04 4.43
C GLY A 222 6.39 -16.73 4.29
N ARG A 223 7.03 -17.05 3.18
CA ARG A 223 8.45 -16.78 2.89
C ARG A 223 8.63 -16.12 1.54
N ILE A 224 9.57 -15.19 1.43
CA ILE A 224 10.05 -14.73 0.12
C ILE A 224 11.01 -15.81 -0.40
N ILE A 225 10.56 -16.52 -1.43
CA ILE A 225 11.31 -17.66 -2.00
C ILE A 225 12.18 -17.27 -3.19
N HIS A 226 11.89 -16.13 -3.81
CA HIS A 226 12.68 -15.63 -4.94
C HIS A 226 12.55 -14.12 -5.05
N THR A 227 13.62 -13.48 -5.51
CA THR A 227 13.67 -12.06 -5.80
C THR A 227 14.34 -11.84 -7.14
N GLY A 228 13.79 -10.97 -7.97
CA GLY A 228 14.31 -10.64 -9.30
C GLY A 228 13.90 -9.25 -9.73
N ASP A 229 14.17 -8.91 -10.96
CA ASP A 229 13.75 -7.67 -11.60
C ASP A 229 12.35 -7.79 -12.23
N LYS A 230 11.92 -6.75 -12.95
CA LYS A 230 10.62 -6.72 -13.65
C LYS A 230 10.38 -7.88 -14.62
N THR A 231 11.43 -8.52 -15.13
CA THR A 231 11.29 -9.67 -16.06
C THR A 231 10.75 -10.90 -15.34
N LEU A 232 10.95 -10.99 -14.02
CA LEU A 232 10.39 -12.07 -13.20
C LEU A 232 8.85 -12.02 -13.21
N ALA A 233 8.24 -10.85 -13.15
CA ALA A 233 6.78 -10.71 -13.21
C ALA A 233 6.21 -11.23 -14.54
N LEU A 234 6.85 -10.90 -15.68
CA LEU A 234 6.48 -11.42 -16.99
C LEU A 234 6.59 -12.94 -17.08
N LYS A 235 7.65 -13.50 -16.48
CA LYS A 235 7.85 -14.95 -16.44
C LYS A 235 6.77 -15.63 -15.60
N LEU A 236 6.42 -15.08 -14.45
CA LEU A 236 5.36 -15.60 -13.59
C LEU A 236 3.98 -15.58 -14.26
N GLU A 237 3.66 -14.55 -15.03
CA GLU A 237 2.41 -14.51 -15.80
C GLU A 237 2.36 -15.59 -16.86
N LYS A 238 3.47 -15.80 -17.59
CA LYS A 238 3.56 -16.77 -18.69
C LYS A 238 3.61 -18.22 -18.21
N GLU A 239 4.37 -18.51 -17.16
CA GLU A 239 4.74 -19.86 -16.74
C GLU A 239 4.09 -20.27 -15.39
N GLY A 240 3.41 -19.35 -14.71
CA GLY A 240 2.86 -19.58 -13.37
C GLY A 240 3.95 -19.66 -12.30
N TYR A 241 3.56 -20.15 -11.12
CA TYR A 241 4.46 -20.26 -9.97
C TYR A 241 5.10 -21.66 -9.81
N ASP A 242 4.60 -22.68 -10.51
CA ASP A 242 4.94 -24.09 -10.24
C ASP A 242 6.43 -24.40 -10.41
N TRP A 243 7.09 -23.80 -11.37
CA TRP A 243 8.52 -23.97 -11.59
C TRP A 243 9.38 -23.49 -10.43
N LEU A 244 8.95 -22.43 -9.71
CA LEU A 244 9.60 -21.96 -8.48
C LEU A 244 9.21 -22.83 -7.28
N ILE A 245 7.91 -23.09 -7.12
CA ILE A 245 7.36 -23.81 -5.96
C ILE A 245 7.92 -25.23 -5.88
N ASN A 246 8.07 -25.91 -7.00
CA ASN A 246 8.61 -27.28 -7.04
C ASN A 246 10.08 -27.32 -6.59
N TYR A 247 10.85 -26.28 -6.90
CA TYR A 247 12.23 -26.16 -6.41
C TYR A 247 12.34 -25.99 -4.89
N TYR A 248 11.31 -25.40 -4.25
CA TYR A 248 11.27 -25.19 -2.80
C TYR A 248 10.41 -26.22 -2.04
N ARG A 249 9.96 -27.29 -2.70
CA ARG A 249 9.26 -28.41 -2.07
C ARG A 249 10.21 -29.52 -1.60
N GLU A 250 11.45 -29.48 -2.05
CA GLU A 250 12.56 -30.33 -1.60
C GLU A 250 13.30 -29.67 -0.43
#